data_f29486e590d591d5a6e49c1f1fb3774d
#
_entry.id   f29486e590d591d5a6e49c1f1fb3774d
#
_cell.length_a   1.000
_cell.length_b   1.000
_cell.length_c   1.000
_cell.angle_alpha   90.00
_cell.angle_beta   90.00
_cell.angle_gamma   90.00
#
_symmetry.space_group_name_H-M   'P 1'
#
loop_
_entity.id
_entity.type
_entity.pdbx_description
1 polymer ?
#
loop_
_entity_poly.entity_id
_entity_poly.type
_entity_poly.pdbx_seq_one_letter_code
_entity_poly.pdbx_strand_id
1 'polypeptide(L)'
;MTGKRIVLTSDATMMSSYHGGVMLGFAAIMPKAALPDWIFHKFFCPPVPAAKDGSAVIAPCGMRKVEAALLEAGFSREEVMVAHPHHLDRAIGPDTRIVGITHDDPLGKIALREIEDIIGRGPPFNRSKFLELLASPLIKEHRPKVVLGGNGAWEVMGEQVGVDHIYLGEGESDFPEICRKIIAGEAVPPVIRGEAVLGEDIPANRGGTIGGIVEIGRGCWRGCAFCSPAMRTLRHRPLEKILEDVQVNLSCGQKDIILHSEDFFSYGYRGEPNQRKILELVAAVKKLGPKTIDVSHLSLASVHQNQELLRRVSDTVGVGSSQNHMSAWIGIETGSCRILKMHMPNKARPAEIGSWPDIVQDCYRLFAEESWLPVASLVLGLPEETAEDVIKTTELVESLMEYTGLMLPLFFTTIADTKLGGRKGFSREDALPEHWQLVGLCLEYNLRHLKELHRLYRERMTAGPAVHAALKGINLMADLMLSKYMKRMKRGEPPN
;
A
#
# COMPACT_ATOMS: atom_id res chain seq x y z
N MET A 1 -9.61 -18.58 -29.00
CA MET A 1 -10.32 -17.30 -28.70
C MET A 1 -9.51 -16.18 -29.31
N THR A 2 -10.16 -15.15 -29.86
CA THR A 2 -9.48 -14.02 -30.53
C THR A 2 -8.70 -13.12 -29.56
N GLY A 3 -9.01 -13.18 -28.27
CA GLY A 3 -8.46 -12.33 -27.23
C GLY A 3 -9.16 -10.98 -27.10
N LYS A 4 -8.92 -10.28 -25.99
CA LYS A 4 -9.37 -8.91 -25.76
C LYS A 4 -8.36 -7.93 -26.33
N ARG A 5 -8.82 -6.80 -26.85
CA ARG A 5 -7.94 -5.78 -27.45
C ARG A 5 -7.01 -5.13 -26.42
N ILE A 6 -7.53 -4.88 -25.19
CA ILE A 6 -6.81 -4.35 -24.04
C ILE A 6 -7.02 -5.29 -22.85
N VAL A 7 -5.94 -5.86 -22.34
CA VAL A 7 -5.94 -6.71 -21.16
C VAL A 7 -5.25 -5.96 -20.04
N LEU A 8 -5.96 -5.68 -18.94
CA LEU A 8 -5.39 -5.14 -17.72
C LEU A 8 -5.15 -6.30 -16.76
N THR A 9 -3.98 -6.40 -16.17
CA THR A 9 -3.64 -7.46 -15.21
C THR A 9 -2.52 -7.03 -14.27
N SER A 10 -2.15 -7.89 -13.34
CA SER A 10 -0.92 -7.82 -12.58
C SER A 10 -0.46 -9.23 -12.23
N ASP A 11 0.69 -9.35 -11.58
CA ASP A 11 1.18 -10.64 -11.12
C ASP A 11 0.38 -11.18 -9.93
N ALA A 12 0.69 -12.43 -9.54
CA ALA A 12 -0.06 -13.14 -8.51
C ALA A 12 0.03 -12.48 -7.12
N THR A 13 1.08 -11.70 -6.83
CA THR A 13 1.20 -11.00 -5.53
C THR A 13 0.30 -9.78 -5.47
N MET A 14 0.20 -9.02 -6.54
CA MET A 14 -0.72 -7.89 -6.66
C MET A 14 -2.18 -8.34 -6.79
N MET A 15 -2.43 -9.53 -7.36
CA MET A 15 -3.76 -10.11 -7.58
C MET A 15 -4.08 -11.17 -6.52
N SER A 16 -3.88 -10.81 -5.25
CA SER A 16 -4.18 -11.65 -4.09
C SER A 16 -5.15 -10.98 -3.14
N SER A 17 -6.04 -11.78 -2.55
CA SER A 17 -6.93 -11.33 -1.48
C SER A 17 -6.25 -11.30 -0.10
N TYR A 18 -5.06 -11.91 0.04
CA TYR A 18 -4.36 -12.07 1.32
C TYR A 18 -5.28 -12.54 2.47
N HIS A 19 -6.26 -13.38 2.15
CA HIS A 19 -7.32 -13.82 3.07
C HIS A 19 -8.08 -12.67 3.77
N GLY A 20 -8.10 -11.47 3.20
CA GLY A 20 -8.66 -10.27 3.83
C GLY A 20 -7.75 -9.64 4.90
N GLY A 21 -6.54 -10.17 5.09
CA GLY A 21 -5.58 -9.66 6.07
C GLY A 21 -4.50 -8.80 5.40
N VAL A 22 -4.61 -7.47 5.48
CA VAL A 22 -3.63 -6.53 4.90
C VAL A 22 -2.20 -6.84 5.33
N MET A 23 -2.00 -7.30 6.57
CA MET A 23 -0.70 -7.67 7.11
C MET A 23 -0.03 -8.85 6.38
N LEU A 24 -0.82 -9.74 5.78
CA LEU A 24 -0.26 -10.85 4.99
C LEU A 24 0.35 -10.36 3.67
N GLY A 25 0.04 -9.14 3.22
CA GLY A 25 0.66 -8.51 2.06
C GLY A 25 2.18 -8.38 2.19
N PHE A 26 2.70 -8.24 3.41
CA PHE A 26 4.15 -8.26 3.65
C PHE A 26 4.82 -9.59 3.28
N ALA A 27 4.07 -10.68 3.16
CA ALA A 27 4.64 -11.94 2.67
C ALA A 27 5.13 -11.85 1.22
N ALA A 28 4.60 -10.92 0.42
CA ALA A 28 5.05 -10.70 -0.97
C ALA A 28 6.50 -10.24 -1.08
N ILE A 29 7.02 -9.60 -0.04
CA ILE A 29 8.40 -9.13 0.01
C ILE A 29 9.38 -10.16 0.60
N MET A 30 8.90 -11.32 1.06
CA MET A 30 9.77 -12.40 1.51
C MET A 30 10.61 -12.96 0.34
N PRO A 31 11.86 -13.36 0.60
CA PRO A 31 12.66 -14.05 -0.41
C PRO A 31 11.97 -15.32 -0.92
N LYS A 32 11.90 -15.49 -2.24
CA LYS A 32 11.29 -16.69 -2.86
C LYS A 32 11.91 -18.00 -2.38
N ALA A 33 13.19 -17.98 -2.05
CA ALA A 33 13.89 -19.14 -1.51
C ALA A 33 13.43 -19.56 -0.10
N ALA A 34 12.71 -18.70 0.63
CA ALA A 34 12.25 -19.00 1.98
C ALA A 34 11.09 -20.00 2.02
N LEU A 35 10.25 -20.04 0.97
CA LEU A 35 9.07 -20.90 0.90
C LEU A 35 8.81 -21.41 -0.53
N PRO A 36 8.38 -22.68 -0.69
CA PRO A 36 7.85 -23.16 -1.97
C PRO A 36 6.63 -22.38 -2.42
N ASP A 37 6.49 -22.14 -3.72
CA ASP A 37 5.37 -21.38 -4.32
C ASP A 37 3.99 -21.85 -3.85
N TRP A 38 3.76 -23.17 -3.76
CA TRP A 38 2.45 -23.70 -3.35
C TRP A 38 2.10 -23.38 -1.90
N ILE A 39 3.12 -23.33 -0.98
CA ILE A 39 2.91 -22.90 0.41
C ILE A 39 2.59 -21.40 0.43
N PHE A 40 3.38 -20.62 -0.29
CA PHE A 40 3.18 -19.18 -0.38
C PHE A 40 1.76 -18.85 -0.86
N HIS A 41 1.33 -19.41 -1.99
CA HIS A 41 -0.01 -19.13 -2.51
C HIS A 41 -1.13 -19.70 -1.64
N LYS A 42 -0.96 -20.84 -1.02
CA LYS A 42 -2.01 -21.45 -0.20
C LYS A 42 -2.24 -20.72 1.13
N PHE A 43 -1.17 -20.25 1.78
CA PHE A 43 -1.25 -19.76 3.15
C PHE A 43 -1.09 -18.24 3.29
N PHE A 44 -0.41 -17.58 2.35
CA PHE A 44 -0.14 -16.16 2.44
C PHE A 44 -0.80 -15.35 1.32
N CYS A 45 -0.72 -15.84 0.10
CA CYS A 45 -1.06 -15.09 -1.11
C CYS A 45 -2.06 -15.84 -1.99
N PRO A 46 -3.28 -16.17 -1.47
CA PRO A 46 -4.30 -16.82 -2.28
C PRO A 46 -4.74 -15.90 -3.41
N PRO A 47 -4.96 -16.45 -4.62
CA PRO A 47 -5.39 -15.64 -5.75
C PRO A 47 -6.77 -15.03 -5.50
N VAL A 48 -7.04 -13.88 -6.12
CA VAL A 48 -8.37 -13.28 -6.14
C VAL A 48 -9.38 -14.23 -6.84
N PRO A 49 -10.69 -14.11 -6.56
CA PRO A 49 -11.68 -14.89 -7.29
C PRO A 49 -11.73 -14.50 -8.77
N ALA A 50 -11.85 -15.52 -9.63
CA ALA A 50 -12.03 -15.35 -11.07
C ALA A 50 -13.47 -15.66 -11.49
N ALA A 51 -13.99 -14.92 -12.45
CA ALA A 51 -15.25 -15.23 -13.13
C ALA A 51 -15.05 -16.33 -14.20
N LYS A 52 -16.15 -16.86 -14.72
CA LYS A 52 -16.12 -17.97 -15.71
C LYS A 52 -15.37 -17.61 -17.01
N ASP A 53 -15.36 -16.35 -17.38
CA ASP A 53 -14.68 -15.84 -18.57
C ASP A 53 -13.18 -15.58 -18.33
N GLY A 54 -12.66 -15.76 -17.12
CA GLY A 54 -11.28 -15.50 -16.75
C GLY A 54 -11.02 -14.08 -16.26
N SER A 55 -12.05 -13.23 -16.16
CA SER A 55 -11.91 -11.91 -15.55
C SER A 55 -11.75 -12.01 -14.05
N ALA A 56 -11.02 -11.08 -13.45
CA ALA A 56 -10.88 -10.96 -12.00
C ALA A 56 -12.12 -10.28 -11.40
N VAL A 57 -12.73 -10.91 -10.39
CA VAL A 57 -13.89 -10.32 -9.68
C VAL A 57 -13.47 -9.09 -8.89
N ILE A 58 -12.31 -9.16 -8.25
CA ILE A 58 -11.69 -8.05 -7.55
C ILE A 58 -10.27 -7.83 -8.06
N ALA A 59 -9.80 -6.57 -8.08
CA ALA A 59 -8.48 -6.21 -8.59
C ALA A 59 -7.91 -5.00 -7.82
N PRO A 60 -6.64 -4.63 -8.02
CA PRO A 60 -6.08 -3.40 -7.45
C PRO A 60 -6.91 -2.16 -7.78
N CYS A 61 -7.10 -1.25 -6.81
CA CYS A 61 -7.96 -0.07 -6.96
C CYS A 61 -7.54 0.81 -8.15
N GLY A 62 -6.24 1.09 -8.33
CA GLY A 62 -5.74 1.86 -9.46
C GLY A 62 -6.05 1.20 -10.82
N MET A 63 -5.97 -0.14 -10.91
CA MET A 63 -6.36 -0.87 -12.12
C MET A 63 -7.85 -0.71 -12.43
N ARG A 64 -8.72 -0.73 -11.40
CA ARG A 64 -10.17 -0.51 -11.56
C ARG A 64 -10.48 0.92 -12.02
N LYS A 65 -9.68 1.90 -11.59
CA LYS A 65 -9.80 3.28 -12.09
C LYS A 65 -9.43 3.39 -13.56
N VAL A 66 -8.34 2.74 -13.98
CA VAL A 66 -7.93 2.68 -15.40
C VAL A 66 -8.98 1.95 -16.25
N GLU A 67 -9.52 0.81 -15.78
CA GLU A 67 -10.64 0.12 -16.44
C GLU A 67 -11.83 1.07 -16.63
N ALA A 68 -12.23 1.78 -15.59
CA ALA A 68 -13.35 2.70 -15.64
C ALA A 68 -13.11 3.85 -16.62
N ALA A 69 -11.92 4.43 -16.63
CA ALA A 69 -11.53 5.49 -17.55
C ALA A 69 -11.58 5.02 -19.02
N LEU A 70 -11.11 3.81 -19.32
CA LEU A 70 -11.20 3.22 -20.66
C LEU A 70 -12.66 3.06 -21.10
N LEU A 71 -13.53 2.54 -20.23
CA LEU A 71 -14.95 2.37 -20.52
C LEU A 71 -15.67 3.71 -20.70
N GLU A 72 -15.39 4.72 -19.89
CA GLU A 72 -15.93 6.07 -20.02
C GLU A 72 -15.44 6.78 -21.29
N ALA A 73 -14.23 6.46 -21.74
CA ALA A 73 -13.69 6.94 -23.02
C ALA A 73 -14.25 6.21 -24.26
N GLY A 74 -15.19 5.26 -24.09
CA GLY A 74 -15.93 4.60 -25.18
C GLY A 74 -15.36 3.24 -25.60
N PHE A 75 -14.35 2.69 -24.93
CA PHE A 75 -14.00 1.29 -25.13
C PHE A 75 -15.09 0.38 -24.55
N SER A 76 -15.40 -0.71 -25.22
CA SER A 76 -16.43 -1.64 -24.77
C SER A 76 -15.88 -2.73 -23.84
N ARG A 77 -16.75 -3.43 -23.11
CA ARG A 77 -16.35 -4.59 -22.30
C ARG A 77 -15.92 -5.80 -23.14
N GLU A 78 -16.25 -5.81 -24.42
CA GLU A 78 -15.74 -6.78 -25.39
C GLU A 78 -14.27 -6.51 -25.73
N GLU A 79 -13.84 -5.25 -25.65
CA GLU A 79 -12.47 -4.82 -25.96
C GLU A 79 -11.56 -4.83 -24.73
N VAL A 80 -12.10 -4.50 -23.53
CA VAL A 80 -11.31 -4.34 -22.27
C VAL A 80 -11.67 -5.44 -21.30
N MET A 81 -10.64 -6.05 -20.67
CA MET A 81 -10.82 -7.00 -19.58
C MET A 81 -9.77 -6.78 -18.50
N VAL A 82 -10.20 -6.78 -17.25
CA VAL A 82 -9.30 -7.00 -16.10
C VAL A 82 -9.16 -8.51 -15.92
N ALA A 83 -8.06 -9.06 -16.41
CA ALA A 83 -7.83 -10.50 -16.47
C ALA A 83 -7.16 -11.02 -15.17
N HIS A 84 -7.61 -12.19 -14.73
CA HIS A 84 -6.97 -12.91 -13.65
C HIS A 84 -5.62 -13.50 -14.14
N PRO A 85 -4.50 -13.36 -13.39
CA PRO A 85 -3.17 -13.77 -13.85
C PRO A 85 -3.05 -15.28 -14.20
N HIS A 86 -3.87 -16.12 -13.59
CA HIS A 86 -3.90 -17.56 -13.90
C HIS A 86 -4.84 -17.94 -15.04
N HIS A 87 -5.51 -16.97 -15.66
CA HIS A 87 -6.48 -17.18 -16.75
C HIS A 87 -6.21 -16.26 -17.96
N LEU A 88 -4.94 -15.89 -18.17
CA LEU A 88 -4.52 -15.05 -19.28
C LEU A 88 -4.81 -15.70 -20.66
N ASP A 89 -4.87 -17.02 -20.71
CA ASP A 89 -5.26 -17.81 -21.89
C ASP A 89 -6.68 -17.50 -22.39
N ARG A 90 -7.54 -16.96 -21.51
CA ARG A 90 -8.90 -16.54 -21.85
C ARG A 90 -8.99 -15.06 -22.28
N ALA A 91 -7.94 -14.30 -22.03
CA ALA A 91 -7.91 -12.85 -22.28
C ALA A 91 -6.95 -12.47 -23.41
N ILE A 92 -5.76 -13.09 -23.47
CA ILE A 92 -4.72 -12.77 -24.44
C ILE A 92 -4.86 -13.70 -25.66
N GLY A 93 -4.87 -13.12 -26.86
CA GLY A 93 -4.96 -13.82 -28.13
C GLY A 93 -4.47 -12.94 -29.27
N PRO A 94 -4.72 -13.37 -30.55
CA PRO A 94 -4.24 -12.66 -31.76
C PRO A 94 -4.68 -11.19 -31.85
N ASP A 95 -5.84 -10.86 -31.30
CA ASP A 95 -6.40 -9.50 -31.35
C ASP A 95 -5.90 -8.59 -30.23
N THR A 96 -5.17 -9.14 -29.27
CA THR A 96 -4.64 -8.36 -28.14
C THR A 96 -3.55 -7.40 -28.62
N ARG A 97 -3.76 -6.12 -28.36
CA ARG A 97 -2.81 -5.04 -28.73
C ARG A 97 -2.05 -4.51 -27.54
N ILE A 98 -2.69 -4.53 -26.35
CA ILE A 98 -2.11 -3.94 -25.13
C ILE A 98 -2.31 -4.92 -23.98
N VAL A 99 -1.23 -5.10 -23.20
CA VAL A 99 -1.29 -5.66 -21.85
C VAL A 99 -0.85 -4.55 -20.88
N GLY A 100 -1.82 -3.97 -20.17
CA GLY A 100 -1.59 -2.99 -19.12
C GLY A 100 -1.34 -3.70 -17.79
N ILE A 101 -0.21 -3.44 -17.16
CA ILE A 101 0.19 -4.01 -15.87
C ILE A 101 0.26 -2.89 -14.84
N THR A 102 -0.28 -3.09 -13.63
CA THR A 102 -0.07 -2.19 -12.49
C THR A 102 0.76 -2.88 -11.43
N HIS A 103 1.71 -2.17 -10.85
CA HIS A 103 2.51 -2.69 -9.75
C HIS A 103 3.00 -1.59 -8.80
N ASP A 104 3.08 -1.89 -7.50
CA ASP A 104 3.54 -0.93 -6.49
C ASP A 104 5.03 -1.07 -6.18
N ASP A 105 5.64 -2.26 -6.36
CA ASP A 105 7.06 -2.54 -6.10
C ASP A 105 7.54 -3.72 -6.99
N PRO A 106 7.60 -3.53 -8.35
CA PRO A 106 7.83 -4.62 -9.31
C PRO A 106 9.21 -5.26 -9.23
N LEU A 107 10.21 -4.53 -8.79
CA LEU A 107 11.58 -5.03 -8.65
C LEU A 107 12.02 -5.17 -7.19
N GLY A 108 11.14 -4.84 -6.23
CA GLY A 108 11.44 -4.92 -4.82
C GLY A 108 12.42 -3.83 -4.35
N LYS A 109 12.39 -2.64 -4.96
CA LYS A 109 13.33 -1.55 -4.62
C LYS A 109 12.86 -0.72 -3.42
N ILE A 110 11.58 -0.81 -3.03
CA ILE A 110 10.99 0.01 -1.96
C ILE A 110 11.10 -0.65 -0.58
N ALA A 111 10.87 -1.96 -0.47
CA ALA A 111 10.56 -2.58 0.83
C ALA A 111 11.52 -3.70 1.27
N LEU A 112 12.70 -3.86 0.66
CA LEU A 112 13.35 -5.15 0.73
C LEU A 112 14.75 -5.27 1.23
N ARG A 113 15.52 -4.19 1.28
CA ARG A 113 16.92 -4.34 1.63
C ARG A 113 17.11 -4.89 3.05
N GLU A 114 16.23 -4.50 3.98
CA GLU A 114 16.28 -4.95 5.36
C GLU A 114 15.85 -6.41 5.52
N ILE A 115 14.84 -6.85 4.77
CA ILE A 115 14.29 -8.21 4.88
C ILE A 115 15.23 -9.24 4.26
N GLU A 116 15.89 -8.93 3.15
CA GLU A 116 16.93 -9.82 2.59
C GLU A 116 18.03 -10.12 3.61
N ASP A 117 18.38 -9.14 4.43
CA ASP A 117 19.41 -9.28 5.45
C ASP A 117 18.94 -10.08 6.67
N ILE A 118 17.65 -10.02 7.00
CA ILE A 118 17.08 -10.70 8.17
C ILE A 118 16.63 -12.13 7.87
N ILE A 119 15.93 -12.35 6.75
CA ILE A 119 15.24 -13.62 6.46
C ILE A 119 16.03 -14.49 5.48
N GLY A 120 16.89 -13.92 4.65
CA GLY A 120 17.70 -14.64 3.67
C GLY A 120 17.87 -13.89 2.37
N ARG A 121 18.82 -14.37 1.55
CA ARG A 121 19.18 -13.75 0.27
C ARG A 121 18.34 -14.29 -0.88
N GLY A 122 18.05 -13.46 -1.82
CA GLY A 122 17.40 -13.81 -3.09
C GLY A 122 16.25 -12.87 -3.45
N PRO A 123 15.76 -12.95 -4.71
CA PRO A 123 14.70 -12.07 -5.15
C PRO A 123 13.41 -12.34 -4.36
N PRO A 124 12.66 -11.30 -4.01
CA PRO A 124 11.40 -11.45 -3.33
C PRO A 124 10.31 -12.04 -4.24
N PHE A 125 9.22 -12.51 -3.62
CA PHE A 125 8.10 -13.08 -4.38
C PHE A 125 7.51 -12.07 -5.38
N ASN A 126 7.29 -10.81 -5.00
CA ASN A 126 6.74 -9.77 -5.89
C ASN A 126 7.59 -9.62 -7.16
N ARG A 127 8.92 -9.41 -7.04
CA ARG A 127 9.82 -9.34 -8.19
C ARG A 127 9.78 -10.62 -9.03
N SER A 128 9.83 -11.77 -8.39
CA SER A 128 9.82 -13.05 -9.09
C SER A 128 8.53 -13.25 -9.88
N LYS A 129 7.37 -12.95 -9.28
CA LYS A 129 6.06 -13.10 -9.92
C LYS A 129 5.81 -12.06 -11.02
N PHE A 130 6.30 -10.84 -10.84
CA PHE A 130 6.28 -9.82 -11.89
C PHE A 130 7.09 -10.26 -13.12
N LEU A 131 8.30 -10.75 -12.93
CA LEU A 131 9.13 -11.24 -14.04
C LEU A 131 8.56 -12.52 -14.68
N GLU A 132 7.94 -13.42 -13.90
CA GLU A 132 7.20 -14.57 -14.41
C GLU A 132 6.02 -14.15 -15.29
N LEU A 133 5.26 -13.11 -14.93
CA LEU A 133 4.19 -12.55 -15.73
C LEU A 133 4.71 -12.02 -17.08
N LEU A 134 5.77 -11.21 -17.07
CA LEU A 134 6.38 -10.70 -18.31
C LEU A 134 6.97 -11.81 -19.19
N ALA A 135 7.42 -12.91 -18.59
CA ALA A 135 7.92 -14.07 -19.28
C ALA A 135 6.82 -15.00 -19.82
N SER A 136 5.53 -14.66 -19.64
CA SER A 136 4.39 -15.45 -20.09
C SER A 136 4.51 -15.88 -21.56
N PRO A 137 4.31 -17.18 -21.87
CA PRO A 137 4.29 -17.65 -23.26
C PRO A 137 3.28 -16.89 -24.15
N LEU A 138 2.12 -16.53 -23.61
CA LEU A 138 1.08 -15.79 -24.34
C LEU A 138 1.53 -14.38 -24.74
N ILE A 139 2.22 -13.66 -23.85
CA ILE A 139 2.80 -12.35 -24.17
C ILE A 139 3.88 -12.49 -25.25
N LYS A 140 4.73 -13.51 -25.14
CA LYS A 140 5.80 -13.77 -26.13
C LYS A 140 5.25 -14.19 -27.48
N GLU A 141 4.19 -15.00 -27.53
CA GLU A 141 3.55 -15.50 -28.76
C GLU A 141 2.82 -14.37 -29.50
N HIS A 142 1.93 -13.65 -28.78
CA HIS A 142 1.05 -12.66 -29.42
C HIS A 142 1.68 -11.25 -29.48
N ARG A 143 2.75 -10.99 -28.71
CA ARG A 143 3.53 -9.74 -28.74
C ARG A 143 2.69 -8.47 -28.61
N PRO A 144 1.72 -8.39 -27.70
CA PRO A 144 1.05 -7.14 -27.42
C PRO A 144 2.04 -6.11 -26.86
N LYS A 145 1.74 -4.83 -26.96
CA LYS A 145 2.50 -3.80 -26.26
C LYS A 145 2.27 -3.90 -24.75
N VAL A 146 3.34 -4.05 -23.98
CA VAL A 146 3.29 -4.11 -22.52
C VAL A 146 3.47 -2.71 -21.96
N VAL A 147 2.46 -2.23 -21.25
CA VAL A 147 2.48 -0.91 -20.56
C VAL A 147 2.45 -1.15 -19.06
N LEU A 148 3.50 -0.71 -18.36
CA LEU A 148 3.57 -0.79 -16.90
C LEU A 148 3.21 0.55 -16.28
N GLY A 149 2.22 0.55 -15.40
CA GLY A 149 1.81 1.66 -14.54
C GLY A 149 1.82 1.28 -13.05
N GLY A 150 1.29 2.17 -12.23
CA GLY A 150 1.25 2.02 -10.78
C GLY A 150 2.40 2.75 -10.08
N ASN A 151 2.37 2.77 -8.75
CA ASN A 151 3.30 3.57 -7.96
C ASN A 151 4.77 3.12 -8.10
N GLY A 152 5.02 1.84 -8.41
CA GLY A 152 6.36 1.27 -8.60
C GLY A 152 6.86 1.28 -10.05
N ALA A 153 6.11 1.82 -11.01
CA ALA A 153 6.49 1.76 -12.43
C ALA A 153 7.87 2.42 -12.73
N TRP A 154 8.28 3.40 -11.93
CA TRP A 154 9.58 4.06 -12.01
C TRP A 154 10.77 3.11 -11.80
N GLU A 155 10.58 2.00 -11.09
CA GLU A 155 11.65 1.04 -10.77
C GLU A 155 12.26 0.37 -11.99
N VAL A 156 11.47 0.21 -13.06
CA VAL A 156 11.93 -0.43 -14.29
C VAL A 156 12.56 0.57 -15.29
N MET A 157 12.67 1.84 -14.93
CA MET A 157 13.34 2.83 -15.78
C MET A 157 14.81 2.46 -15.99
N GLY A 158 15.20 2.28 -17.25
CA GLY A 158 16.56 1.83 -17.62
C GLY A 158 16.79 0.32 -17.52
N GLU A 159 15.81 -0.45 -17.09
CA GLU A 159 15.90 -1.92 -17.01
C GLU A 159 15.34 -2.57 -18.31
N GLN A 160 15.95 -3.69 -18.72
CA GLN A 160 15.48 -4.47 -19.88
C GLN A 160 14.65 -5.66 -19.42
N VAL A 161 13.43 -5.41 -18.97
CA VAL A 161 12.56 -6.45 -18.39
C VAL A 161 11.39 -6.87 -19.29
N GLY A 162 11.31 -6.35 -20.52
CA GLY A 162 10.23 -6.69 -21.45
C GLY A 162 8.98 -5.82 -21.32
N VAL A 163 9.14 -4.59 -20.84
CA VAL A 163 8.11 -3.53 -20.82
C VAL A 163 8.37 -2.59 -21.99
N ASP A 164 7.35 -2.35 -22.84
CA ASP A 164 7.46 -1.43 -23.99
C ASP A 164 7.31 0.03 -23.56
N HIS A 165 6.36 0.30 -22.65
CA HIS A 165 6.07 1.65 -22.19
C HIS A 165 5.91 1.68 -20.66
N ILE A 166 6.50 2.70 -20.04
CA ILE A 166 6.37 2.98 -18.61
C ILE A 166 5.44 4.19 -18.46
N TYR A 167 4.33 4.00 -17.74
CA TYR A 167 3.37 5.07 -17.48
C TYR A 167 3.54 5.58 -16.03
N LEU A 168 3.96 6.83 -15.91
CA LEU A 168 4.15 7.52 -14.62
C LEU A 168 3.07 8.59 -14.46
N GLY A 169 2.26 8.50 -13.41
CA GLY A 169 1.19 9.47 -13.15
C GLY A 169 -0.19 8.82 -13.07
N GLU A 170 -1.23 9.62 -13.29
CA GLU A 170 -2.61 9.21 -13.13
C GLU A 170 -3.19 8.76 -14.49
N GLY A 171 -3.44 7.46 -14.63
CA GLY A 171 -3.84 6.85 -15.91
C GLY A 171 -5.24 7.24 -16.39
N GLU A 172 -6.04 7.86 -15.54
CA GLU A 172 -7.39 8.27 -15.90
C GLU A 172 -7.44 9.42 -16.90
N SER A 173 -6.39 10.24 -16.96
CA SER A 173 -6.34 11.44 -17.82
C SER A 173 -6.22 11.10 -19.31
N ASP A 174 -5.15 10.43 -19.67
CA ASP A 174 -4.72 10.32 -21.06
C ASP A 174 -4.43 8.86 -21.51
N PHE A 175 -4.43 7.90 -20.59
CA PHE A 175 -4.18 6.50 -20.94
C PHE A 175 -5.17 5.94 -21.98
N PRO A 176 -6.48 6.29 -22.00
CA PRO A 176 -7.36 5.91 -23.09
C PRO A 176 -6.89 6.40 -24.45
N GLU A 177 -6.37 7.61 -24.56
CA GLU A 177 -5.83 8.14 -25.81
C GLU A 177 -4.51 7.45 -26.21
N ILE A 178 -3.65 7.16 -25.24
CA ILE A 178 -2.43 6.36 -25.44
C ILE A 178 -2.79 4.98 -25.99
N CYS A 179 -3.85 4.33 -25.45
CA CYS A 179 -4.33 3.06 -25.97
C CYS A 179 -4.78 3.18 -27.42
N ARG A 180 -5.49 4.24 -27.82
CA ARG A 180 -5.89 4.46 -29.23
C ARG A 180 -4.69 4.56 -30.14
N LYS A 181 -3.66 5.35 -29.74
CA LYS A 181 -2.41 5.50 -30.50
C LYS A 181 -1.70 4.16 -30.70
N ILE A 182 -1.54 3.39 -29.62
CA ILE A 182 -0.91 2.07 -29.70
C ILE A 182 -1.69 1.16 -30.65
N ILE A 183 -3.03 1.15 -30.55
CA ILE A 183 -3.90 0.33 -31.41
C ILE A 183 -3.83 0.75 -32.87
N ALA A 184 -3.69 2.06 -33.13
CA ALA A 184 -3.51 2.60 -34.49
C ALA A 184 -2.09 2.37 -35.03
N GLY A 185 -1.14 1.87 -34.24
CA GLY A 185 0.26 1.70 -34.63
C GLY A 185 1.05 3.00 -34.67
N GLU A 186 0.56 4.03 -34.01
CA GLU A 186 1.24 5.31 -33.89
C GLU A 186 2.41 5.22 -32.87
N ALA A 187 3.39 6.10 -33.06
CA ALA A 187 4.53 6.16 -32.16
C ALA A 187 4.10 6.68 -30.77
N VAL A 188 4.44 5.94 -29.71
CA VAL A 188 4.25 6.31 -28.31
C VAL A 188 5.61 6.30 -27.62
N PRO A 189 5.94 7.31 -26.80
CA PRO A 189 7.23 7.35 -26.11
C PRO A 189 7.40 6.18 -25.14
N PRO A 190 8.63 5.70 -24.88
CA PRO A 190 8.90 4.62 -23.94
C PRO A 190 8.57 5.01 -22.48
N VAL A 191 8.63 6.29 -22.12
CA VAL A 191 8.19 6.81 -20.82
C VAL A 191 7.11 7.86 -21.05
N ILE A 192 5.94 7.61 -20.48
CA ILE A 192 4.75 8.46 -20.57
C ILE A 192 4.55 9.10 -19.19
N ARG A 193 4.22 10.38 -19.17
CA ARG A 193 3.91 11.11 -17.92
C ARG A 193 2.47 11.59 -17.99
N GLY A 194 1.59 10.88 -17.26
CA GLY A 194 0.18 11.24 -17.13
C GLY A 194 0.00 12.46 -16.22
N GLU A 195 -0.98 13.28 -16.56
CA GLU A 195 -1.35 14.45 -15.76
C GLU A 195 -2.26 14.10 -14.61
N ALA A 196 -2.31 14.95 -13.60
CA ALA A 196 -3.22 14.80 -12.47
C ALA A 196 -4.65 15.20 -12.89
N VAL A 197 -5.62 14.36 -12.57
CA VAL A 197 -7.05 14.67 -12.80
C VAL A 197 -7.68 15.36 -11.62
N LEU A 198 -8.76 16.12 -11.81
CA LEU A 198 -9.54 16.70 -10.72
C LEU A 198 -10.25 15.60 -9.91
N GLY A 199 -10.57 15.86 -8.65
CA GLY A 199 -11.22 14.86 -7.79
C GLY A 199 -12.57 14.39 -8.33
N GLU A 200 -13.33 15.29 -8.93
CA GLU A 200 -14.61 15.00 -9.61
C GLU A 200 -14.45 14.18 -10.90
N ASP A 201 -13.29 14.22 -11.55
CA ASP A 201 -13.03 13.50 -12.80
C ASP A 201 -12.51 12.07 -12.57
N ILE A 202 -12.13 11.73 -11.33
CA ILE A 202 -11.76 10.36 -10.99
C ILE A 202 -13.00 9.47 -11.13
N PRO A 203 -12.99 8.47 -12.04
CA PRO A 203 -14.17 7.67 -12.33
C PRO A 203 -14.60 6.77 -11.16
N ALA A 204 -15.88 6.39 -11.13
CA ALA A 204 -16.34 5.33 -10.24
C ALA A 204 -15.89 3.96 -10.76
N ASN A 205 -15.54 3.04 -9.85
CA ASN A 205 -15.10 1.70 -10.21
C ASN A 205 -16.21 0.91 -10.95
N ARG A 206 -15.81 0.05 -11.87
CA ARG A 206 -16.72 -0.83 -12.62
C ARG A 206 -16.62 -2.30 -12.17
N GLY A 207 -15.78 -2.58 -11.15
CA GLY A 207 -15.61 -3.88 -10.53
C GLY A 207 -15.00 -3.73 -9.13
N GLY A 208 -15.06 -4.78 -8.33
CA GLY A 208 -14.61 -4.77 -6.94
C GLY A 208 -13.10 -4.57 -6.81
N THR A 209 -12.69 -4.00 -5.69
CA THR A 209 -11.28 -3.79 -5.35
C THR A 209 -10.81 -4.79 -4.29
N ILE A 210 -9.53 -5.14 -4.32
CA ILE A 210 -8.90 -5.99 -3.31
C ILE A 210 -9.00 -5.28 -1.95
N GLY A 211 -9.45 -6.00 -0.93
CA GLY A 211 -9.63 -5.45 0.42
C GLY A 211 -10.75 -4.41 0.55
N GLY A 212 -11.62 -4.25 -0.47
CA GLY A 212 -12.68 -3.25 -0.45
C GLY A 212 -12.17 -1.81 -0.40
N ILE A 213 -10.99 -1.55 -0.98
CA ILE A 213 -10.39 -0.21 -0.99
C ILE A 213 -11.25 0.74 -1.82
N VAL A 214 -11.64 1.86 -1.20
CA VAL A 214 -12.39 2.95 -1.81
C VAL A 214 -11.61 4.24 -1.67
N GLU A 215 -11.15 4.78 -2.79
CA GLU A 215 -10.41 6.03 -2.80
C GLU A 215 -11.32 7.22 -2.52
N ILE A 216 -10.94 8.06 -1.54
CA ILE A 216 -11.68 9.26 -1.14
C ILE A 216 -10.98 10.56 -1.54
N GLY A 217 -9.69 10.49 -1.85
CA GLY A 217 -8.88 11.63 -2.29
C GLY A 217 -7.44 11.24 -2.56
N ARG A 218 -6.70 12.17 -3.18
CA ARG A 218 -5.29 12.02 -3.57
C ARG A 218 -4.48 13.24 -3.18
N GLY A 219 -3.19 13.02 -2.96
CA GLY A 219 -2.23 14.07 -2.66
C GLY A 219 -2.20 14.45 -1.18
N CYS A 220 -1.15 15.17 -0.79
CA CYS A 220 -0.92 15.56 0.58
C CYS A 220 -0.30 16.97 0.65
N TRP A 221 -0.85 17.83 1.51
CA TRP A 221 -0.35 19.20 1.69
C TRP A 221 0.90 19.30 2.58
N ARG A 222 1.29 18.23 3.27
CA ARG A 222 2.38 18.25 4.25
C ARG A 222 3.78 18.41 3.62
N GLY A 223 3.97 18.00 2.37
CA GLY A 223 5.17 18.28 1.58
C GLY A 223 6.45 17.61 2.09
N CYS A 224 6.33 16.41 2.67
CA CYS A 224 7.50 15.59 3.08
C CYS A 224 8.41 15.35 1.87
N ALA A 225 9.72 15.60 2.03
CA ALA A 225 10.66 15.69 0.92
C ALA A 225 10.91 14.36 0.19
N PHE A 226 10.69 13.23 0.85
CA PHE A 226 10.89 11.88 0.31
C PHE A 226 9.60 11.25 -0.25
N CYS A 227 8.44 11.89 -0.07
CA CYS A 227 7.14 11.27 -0.29
C CYS A 227 6.52 11.70 -1.62
N SER A 228 6.27 10.77 -2.55
CA SER A 228 5.66 11.04 -3.85
C SER A 228 4.24 11.63 -3.75
N PRO A 229 3.29 11.10 -2.93
CA PRO A 229 2.00 11.75 -2.73
C PRO A 229 2.07 13.19 -2.24
N ALA A 230 3.11 13.57 -1.49
CA ALA A 230 3.30 14.92 -1.00
C ALA A 230 3.72 15.93 -2.10
N MET A 231 4.08 15.42 -3.28
CA MET A 231 4.36 16.24 -4.47
C MET A 231 3.11 16.54 -5.30
N ARG A 232 1.95 15.97 -4.93
CA ARG A 232 0.68 16.11 -5.63
C ARG A 232 -0.26 17.04 -4.86
N THR A 233 -1.01 17.87 -5.59
CA THR A 233 -2.06 18.71 -4.99
C THR A 233 -3.12 17.86 -4.32
N LEU A 234 -3.51 18.23 -3.10
CA LEU A 234 -4.60 17.57 -2.36
C LEU A 234 -5.93 17.79 -3.10
N ARG A 235 -6.62 16.70 -3.40
CA ARG A 235 -7.91 16.65 -4.09
C ARG A 235 -8.83 15.63 -3.43
N HIS A 236 -10.11 15.91 -3.42
CA HIS A 236 -11.10 15.02 -2.83
C HIS A 236 -12.11 14.58 -3.87
N ARG A 237 -12.53 13.33 -3.78
CA ARG A 237 -13.60 12.80 -4.61
C ARG A 237 -14.98 13.23 -4.05
N PRO A 238 -15.97 13.45 -4.91
CA PRO A 238 -17.35 13.67 -4.49
C PRO A 238 -17.91 12.48 -3.70
N LEU A 239 -18.74 12.75 -2.70
CA LEU A 239 -19.33 11.71 -1.85
C LEU A 239 -20.11 10.68 -2.67
N GLU A 240 -20.85 11.10 -3.69
CA GLU A 240 -21.64 10.25 -4.56
C GLU A 240 -20.76 9.17 -5.23
N LYS A 241 -19.63 9.57 -5.82
CA LYS A 241 -18.69 8.63 -6.47
C LYS A 241 -18.01 7.69 -5.48
N ILE A 242 -17.78 8.16 -4.24
CA ILE A 242 -17.27 7.30 -3.16
C ILE A 242 -18.32 6.23 -2.80
N LEU A 243 -19.59 6.61 -2.66
CA LEU A 243 -20.66 5.68 -2.33
C LEU A 243 -20.94 4.69 -3.47
N GLU A 244 -20.80 5.10 -4.74
CA GLU A 244 -20.83 4.17 -5.88
C GLU A 244 -19.73 3.11 -5.77
N ASP A 245 -18.49 3.50 -5.45
CA ASP A 245 -17.38 2.55 -5.26
C ASP A 245 -17.65 1.59 -4.09
N VAL A 246 -18.24 2.07 -3.00
CA VAL A 246 -18.66 1.20 -1.88
C VAL A 246 -19.70 0.18 -2.34
N GLN A 247 -20.73 0.61 -3.05
CA GLN A 247 -21.79 -0.27 -3.56
C GLN A 247 -21.24 -1.32 -4.53
N VAL A 248 -20.35 -0.94 -5.43
CA VAL A 248 -19.66 -1.86 -6.35
C VAL A 248 -18.87 -2.91 -5.57
N ASN A 249 -18.11 -2.50 -4.56
CA ASN A 249 -17.38 -3.44 -3.70
C ASN A 249 -18.29 -4.43 -2.99
N LEU A 250 -19.36 -3.95 -2.36
CA LEU A 250 -20.34 -4.79 -1.67
C LEU A 250 -21.02 -5.78 -2.64
N SER A 251 -21.38 -5.32 -3.86
CA SER A 251 -21.98 -6.18 -4.89
C SER A 251 -21.02 -7.26 -5.41
N CYS A 252 -19.70 -7.00 -5.38
CA CYS A 252 -18.66 -7.97 -5.72
C CYS A 252 -18.29 -8.89 -4.52
N GLY A 253 -19.04 -8.85 -3.43
CA GLY A 253 -18.86 -9.74 -2.26
C GLY A 253 -17.82 -9.25 -1.24
N GLN A 254 -17.26 -8.05 -1.39
CA GLN A 254 -16.45 -7.45 -0.34
C GLN A 254 -17.35 -7.12 0.85
N LYS A 255 -16.89 -7.44 2.05
CA LYS A 255 -17.63 -7.17 3.30
C LYS A 255 -17.02 -6.01 4.08
N ASP A 256 -15.76 -5.78 3.85
CA ASP A 256 -14.94 -4.78 4.52
C ASP A 256 -14.66 -3.63 3.54
N ILE A 257 -14.67 -2.39 4.03
CA ILE A 257 -14.38 -1.19 3.25
C ILE A 257 -13.20 -0.46 3.88
N ILE A 258 -12.21 -0.12 3.07
CA ILE A 258 -11.06 0.70 3.49
C ILE A 258 -11.14 2.04 2.75
N LEU A 259 -11.41 3.12 3.47
CA LEU A 259 -11.41 4.48 2.94
C LEU A 259 -9.96 4.94 2.73
N HIS A 260 -9.56 5.10 1.47
CA HIS A 260 -8.18 5.35 1.08
C HIS A 260 -7.91 6.82 0.74
N SER A 261 -6.97 7.40 1.43
CA SER A 261 -6.28 8.66 1.14
C SER A 261 -4.97 8.72 1.95
N GLU A 262 -4.11 9.68 1.68
CA GLU A 262 -2.85 9.87 2.41
C GLU A 262 -3.02 10.43 3.83
N ASP A 263 -4.15 11.03 4.13
CA ASP A 263 -4.58 11.43 5.46
C ASP A 263 -6.11 11.51 5.47
N PHE A 264 -6.75 10.57 6.14
CA PHE A 264 -8.21 10.49 6.21
C PHE A 264 -8.85 11.79 6.75
N PHE A 265 -8.22 12.44 7.74
CA PHE A 265 -8.73 13.70 8.29
C PHE A 265 -8.53 14.90 7.35
N SER A 266 -7.83 14.72 6.25
CA SER A 266 -7.78 15.72 5.18
C SER A 266 -8.99 15.71 4.25
N TYR A 267 -9.95 14.77 4.37
CA TYR A 267 -11.13 14.77 3.51
C TYR A 267 -11.96 16.04 3.68
N GLY A 268 -12.12 16.79 2.58
CA GLY A 268 -12.77 18.09 2.59
C GLY A 268 -11.99 19.22 3.26
N TYR A 269 -10.68 19.05 3.47
CA TYR A 269 -9.78 20.01 4.10
C TYR A 269 -9.81 21.39 3.41
N ARG A 270 -9.87 22.45 4.22
CA ARG A 270 -9.84 23.87 3.80
C ARG A 270 -9.01 24.72 4.78
N GLY A 271 -7.74 24.31 5.00
CA GLY A 271 -6.87 24.91 6.03
C GLY A 271 -6.98 24.20 7.38
N GLU A 272 -8.09 23.52 7.64
CA GLU A 272 -8.33 22.67 8.82
C GLU A 272 -9.18 21.45 8.44
N PRO A 273 -9.19 20.36 9.23
CA PRO A 273 -10.04 19.21 9.02
C PRO A 273 -11.53 19.58 9.01
N ASN A 274 -12.23 19.12 8.00
CA ASN A 274 -13.67 19.35 7.88
C ASN A 274 -14.46 18.26 8.61
N GLN A 275 -14.62 18.41 9.92
CA GLN A 275 -15.28 17.42 10.78
C GLN A 275 -16.65 16.98 10.25
N ARG A 276 -17.47 17.94 9.77
CA ARG A 276 -18.81 17.66 9.24
C ARG A 276 -18.74 16.71 8.03
N LYS A 277 -17.86 16.99 7.05
CA LYS A 277 -17.73 16.16 5.85
C LYS A 277 -17.18 14.76 6.17
N ILE A 278 -16.25 14.67 7.12
CA ILE A 278 -15.69 13.39 7.55
C ILE A 278 -16.77 12.51 8.20
N LEU A 279 -17.55 13.07 9.12
CA LEU A 279 -18.63 12.32 9.78
C LEU A 279 -19.77 11.98 8.82
N GLU A 280 -20.12 12.90 7.89
CA GLU A 280 -21.09 12.64 6.82
C GLU A 280 -20.63 11.45 5.94
N LEU A 281 -19.36 11.44 5.52
CA LEU A 281 -18.76 10.34 4.74
C LEU A 281 -18.89 9.01 5.50
N VAL A 282 -18.42 8.96 6.75
CA VAL A 282 -18.43 7.72 7.55
C VAL A 282 -19.86 7.21 7.77
N ALA A 283 -20.78 8.11 8.13
CA ALA A 283 -22.19 7.76 8.35
C ALA A 283 -22.87 7.25 7.06
N ALA A 284 -22.59 7.89 5.91
CA ALA A 284 -23.13 7.47 4.63
C ALA A 284 -22.60 6.08 4.20
N VAL A 285 -21.30 5.83 4.41
CA VAL A 285 -20.69 4.51 4.14
C VAL A 285 -21.28 3.45 5.09
N LYS A 286 -21.39 3.75 6.39
CA LYS A 286 -21.98 2.82 7.38
C LYS A 286 -23.41 2.42 7.02
N LYS A 287 -24.20 3.37 6.50
CA LYS A 287 -25.59 3.13 6.07
C LYS A 287 -25.69 2.12 4.93
N LEU A 288 -24.67 1.95 4.10
CA LEU A 288 -24.63 0.94 3.03
C LEU A 288 -24.41 -0.48 3.55
N GLY A 289 -24.05 -0.65 4.84
CA GLY A 289 -24.01 -1.93 5.55
C GLY A 289 -22.74 -2.76 5.37
N PRO A 290 -21.54 -2.18 5.18
CA PRO A 290 -20.32 -2.97 5.26
C PRO A 290 -20.18 -3.59 6.67
N LYS A 291 -19.50 -4.74 6.75
CA LYS A 291 -19.21 -5.39 8.03
C LYS A 291 -18.21 -4.57 8.84
N THR A 292 -17.16 -4.07 8.19
CA THR A 292 -16.15 -3.22 8.81
C THR A 292 -15.84 -2.01 7.94
N ILE A 293 -15.43 -0.92 8.58
CA ILE A 293 -14.91 0.29 7.94
C ILE A 293 -13.54 0.56 8.54
N ASP A 294 -12.52 0.67 7.71
CA ASP A 294 -11.17 1.09 8.08
C ASP A 294 -10.75 2.32 7.28
N VAL A 295 -9.64 2.91 7.67
CA VAL A 295 -8.99 3.96 6.91
C VAL A 295 -7.57 3.52 6.53
N SER A 296 -7.10 3.94 5.35
CA SER A 296 -5.76 3.51 4.94
C SER A 296 -4.66 4.26 5.70
N HIS A 297 -4.70 5.58 5.71
CA HIS A 297 -3.68 6.40 6.35
C HIS A 297 -4.29 7.51 7.20
N LEU A 298 -3.57 7.87 8.26
CA LEU A 298 -3.99 8.90 9.20
C LEU A 298 -2.75 9.67 9.70
N SER A 299 -2.82 10.99 9.68
CA SER A 299 -1.75 11.82 10.21
C SER A 299 -1.88 12.02 11.70
N LEU A 300 -0.81 11.73 12.45
CA LEU A 300 -0.77 11.92 13.91
C LEU A 300 -1.07 13.36 14.33
N ALA A 301 -0.53 14.36 13.61
CA ALA A 301 -0.82 15.74 13.92
C ALA A 301 -2.30 16.12 13.67
N SER A 302 -2.94 15.53 12.65
CA SER A 302 -4.37 15.71 12.43
C SER A 302 -5.20 15.09 13.56
N VAL A 303 -4.80 13.92 14.05
CA VAL A 303 -5.45 13.22 15.18
C VAL A 303 -5.26 13.99 16.47
N HIS A 304 -4.04 14.36 16.82
CA HIS A 304 -3.72 15.07 18.07
C HIS A 304 -4.58 16.33 18.24
N GLN A 305 -4.78 17.07 17.17
CA GLN A 305 -5.61 18.26 17.18
C GLN A 305 -7.11 18.00 17.20
N ASN A 306 -7.55 16.86 16.72
CA ASN A 306 -8.97 16.54 16.53
C ASN A 306 -9.33 15.22 17.23
N GLN A 307 -8.89 15.05 18.49
CA GLN A 307 -9.13 13.85 19.27
C GLN A 307 -10.62 13.51 19.38
N GLU A 308 -11.47 14.52 19.60
CA GLU A 308 -12.91 14.34 19.65
C GLU A 308 -13.49 13.86 18.31
N LEU A 309 -12.93 14.29 17.18
CA LEU A 309 -13.33 13.78 15.87
C LEU A 309 -12.99 12.30 15.73
N LEU A 310 -11.85 11.85 16.24
CA LEU A 310 -11.49 10.43 16.24
C LEU A 310 -12.53 9.62 17.03
N ARG A 311 -12.90 10.06 18.24
CA ARG A 311 -13.93 9.41 19.07
C ARG A 311 -15.26 9.33 18.33
N ARG A 312 -15.71 10.42 17.74
CA ARG A 312 -16.96 10.46 16.97
C ARG A 312 -16.93 9.57 15.72
N VAL A 313 -15.78 9.41 15.07
CA VAL A 313 -15.62 8.45 13.98
C VAL A 313 -15.74 7.02 14.53
N SER A 314 -15.07 6.70 15.64
CA SER A 314 -15.16 5.41 16.33
C SER A 314 -16.61 5.05 16.69
N ASP A 315 -17.33 5.99 17.29
CA ASP A 315 -18.75 5.83 17.63
C ASP A 315 -19.64 5.60 16.40
N THR A 316 -19.43 6.40 15.34
CA THR A 316 -20.19 6.28 14.10
C THR A 316 -19.97 4.94 13.42
N VAL A 317 -18.74 4.45 13.39
CA VAL A 317 -18.39 3.10 12.89
C VAL A 317 -18.94 2.01 13.82
N GLY A 318 -19.01 2.28 15.11
CA GLY A 318 -19.42 1.32 16.14
C GLY A 318 -18.25 0.46 16.62
N VAL A 319 -17.07 1.08 16.81
CA VAL A 319 -15.90 0.42 17.40
C VAL A 319 -16.22 0.00 18.83
N GLY A 320 -15.79 -1.19 19.21
CA GLY A 320 -16.14 -1.80 20.51
C GLY A 320 -17.54 -2.45 20.58
N SER A 321 -18.41 -2.24 19.57
CA SER A 321 -19.76 -2.82 19.52
C SER A 321 -19.99 -3.69 18.29
N SER A 322 -19.99 -3.11 17.11
CA SER A 322 -20.18 -3.83 15.81
C SER A 322 -18.87 -4.15 15.10
N GLN A 323 -17.78 -3.52 15.51
CA GLN A 323 -16.44 -3.70 14.98
C GLN A 323 -15.43 -3.65 16.13
N ASN A 324 -14.52 -4.63 16.25
CA ASN A 324 -13.61 -4.73 17.40
C ASN A 324 -12.52 -3.66 17.40
N HIS A 325 -12.05 -3.24 16.24
CA HIS A 325 -11.00 -2.21 16.11
C HIS A 325 -11.06 -1.53 14.75
N MET A 326 -10.49 -0.36 14.63
CA MET A 326 -10.08 0.26 13.37
C MET A 326 -8.57 0.16 13.19
N SER A 327 -8.10 0.16 11.95
CA SER A 327 -6.68 0.21 11.65
C SER A 327 -6.35 1.37 10.72
N ALA A 328 -5.16 1.93 10.91
CA ALA A 328 -4.63 2.98 10.05
C ALA A 328 -3.10 2.91 9.96
N TRP A 329 -2.56 3.18 8.77
CA TRP A 329 -1.15 3.49 8.61
C TRP A 329 -0.89 4.90 9.10
N ILE A 330 0.18 5.03 9.89
CA ILE A 330 0.64 6.31 10.42
C ILE A 330 2.12 6.47 10.15
N GLY A 331 2.55 7.66 9.79
CA GLY A 331 3.96 7.96 9.63
C GLY A 331 4.51 8.62 10.88
N ILE A 332 5.35 7.93 11.66
CA ILE A 332 6.18 8.56 12.70
C ILE A 332 7.43 9.16 12.03
N GLU A 333 8.04 8.39 11.19
CA GLU A 333 9.24 8.60 10.38
C GLU A 333 10.53 8.74 11.22
N THR A 334 10.56 9.62 12.21
CA THR A 334 11.70 9.82 13.09
C THR A 334 11.27 10.48 14.41
N GLY A 335 12.00 10.25 15.50
CA GLY A 335 11.89 10.98 16.77
C GLY A 335 12.70 12.28 16.78
N SER A 336 13.57 12.51 15.79
CA SER A 336 14.41 13.69 15.71
C SER A 336 13.68 14.90 15.15
N CYS A 337 13.43 15.90 15.98
CA CYS A 337 12.87 17.18 15.55
C CYS A 337 13.76 17.91 14.52
N ARG A 338 15.09 17.67 14.55
CA ARG A 338 16.04 18.23 13.59
C ARG A 338 15.78 17.66 12.18
N ILE A 339 15.66 16.36 12.05
CA ILE A 339 15.38 15.67 10.79
C ILE A 339 13.98 16.01 10.30
N LEU A 340 12.98 16.08 11.19
CA LEU A 340 11.63 16.55 10.83
C LEU A 340 11.65 17.97 10.25
N LYS A 341 12.35 18.91 10.90
CA LYS A 341 12.46 20.29 10.41
C LYS A 341 13.08 20.37 9.02
N MET A 342 14.05 19.51 8.75
CA MET A 342 14.80 19.49 7.50
C MET A 342 13.97 18.89 6.33
N HIS A 343 13.34 17.75 6.54
CA HIS A 343 12.71 16.98 5.48
C HIS A 343 11.19 16.96 5.52
N MET A 344 10.57 17.31 6.66
CA MET A 344 9.13 17.22 6.90
C MET A 344 8.58 18.42 7.69
N PRO A 345 8.83 19.68 7.24
CA PRO A 345 8.57 20.88 8.05
C PRO A 345 7.10 21.07 8.44
N ASN A 346 6.18 20.41 7.75
CA ASN A 346 4.74 20.48 8.05
C ASN A 346 4.21 19.22 8.77
N LYS A 347 5.08 18.28 9.17
CA LYS A 347 4.66 16.99 9.75
C LYS A 347 3.85 17.17 11.03
N ALA A 348 4.31 18.04 11.93
CA ALA A 348 3.66 18.32 13.22
C ALA A 348 2.55 19.39 13.11
N ARG A 349 2.47 20.15 11.98
CA ARG A 349 1.54 21.29 11.89
C ARG A 349 0.09 20.91 12.18
N PRO A 350 -0.61 21.84 12.85
CA PRO A 350 -0.24 23.20 13.22
C PRO A 350 0.57 23.33 14.52
N ALA A 351 0.81 22.22 15.25
CA ALA A 351 1.71 22.25 16.38
C ALA A 351 3.16 22.52 15.94
N GLU A 352 4.00 22.91 16.89
CA GLU A 352 5.43 23.07 16.63
C GLU A 352 6.12 21.72 16.49
N ILE A 353 7.19 21.68 15.70
CA ILE A 353 7.96 20.45 15.46
C ILE A 353 8.57 19.91 16.76
N GLY A 354 8.93 20.78 17.70
CA GLY A 354 9.48 20.40 19.01
C GLY A 354 8.56 19.49 19.83
N SER A 355 7.25 19.56 19.61
CA SER A 355 6.25 18.73 20.29
C SER A 355 6.02 17.37 19.62
N TRP A 356 6.78 17.01 18.58
CA TRP A 356 6.50 15.80 17.82
C TRP A 356 6.51 14.51 18.65
N PRO A 357 7.49 14.25 19.54
CA PRO A 357 7.46 13.07 20.39
C PRO A 357 6.22 13.00 21.28
N ASP A 358 5.78 14.13 21.85
CA ASP A 358 4.57 14.20 22.68
C ASP A 358 3.31 13.93 21.85
N ILE A 359 3.23 14.50 20.64
CA ILE A 359 2.12 14.23 19.70
C ILE A 359 2.00 12.74 19.41
N VAL A 360 3.13 12.08 19.16
CA VAL A 360 3.14 10.62 18.88
C VAL A 360 2.64 9.84 20.08
N GLN A 361 3.15 10.13 21.29
CA GLN A 361 2.75 9.43 22.53
C GLN A 361 1.26 9.66 22.85
N ASP A 362 0.77 10.89 22.74
CA ASP A 362 -0.63 11.22 22.99
C ASP A 362 -1.57 10.49 21.99
N CYS A 363 -1.17 10.41 20.72
CA CYS A 363 -1.93 9.67 19.72
C CYS A 363 -1.95 8.17 20.03
N TYR A 364 -0.84 7.56 20.45
CA TYR A 364 -0.81 6.14 20.79
C TYR A 364 -1.69 5.83 22.01
N ARG A 365 -1.72 6.73 23.02
CA ARG A 365 -2.64 6.60 24.16
C ARG A 365 -4.09 6.65 23.67
N LEU A 366 -4.44 7.64 22.85
CA LEU A 366 -5.78 7.79 22.30
C LEU A 366 -6.18 6.58 21.44
N PHE A 367 -5.27 6.04 20.62
CA PHE A 367 -5.52 4.84 19.81
C PHE A 367 -5.81 3.62 20.69
N ALA A 368 -5.10 3.47 21.81
CA ALA A 368 -5.38 2.38 22.76
C ALA A 368 -6.75 2.56 23.43
N GLU A 369 -7.11 3.78 23.83
CA GLU A 369 -8.42 4.10 24.41
C GLU A 369 -9.58 3.80 23.43
N GLU A 370 -9.41 4.18 22.17
CA GLU A 370 -10.43 4.09 21.13
C GLU A 370 -10.37 2.81 20.28
N SER A 371 -9.55 1.84 20.67
CA SER A 371 -9.36 0.58 19.93
C SER A 371 -8.95 0.79 18.46
N TRP A 372 -8.04 1.71 18.22
CA TRP A 372 -7.36 1.87 16.94
C TRP A 372 -6.04 1.13 16.93
N LEU A 373 -5.74 0.44 15.82
CA LEU A 373 -4.52 -0.30 15.63
C LEU A 373 -3.58 0.44 14.67
N PRO A 374 -2.54 1.13 15.19
CA PRO A 374 -1.59 1.83 14.33
C PRO A 374 -0.62 0.86 13.65
N VAL A 375 -0.39 1.07 12.35
CA VAL A 375 0.70 0.51 11.58
C VAL A 375 1.65 1.65 11.28
N ALA A 376 2.73 1.76 12.05
CA ALA A 376 3.62 2.90 12.03
C ALA A 376 4.84 2.68 11.14
N SER A 377 5.16 3.65 10.29
CA SER A 377 6.43 3.69 9.55
C SER A 377 7.46 4.58 10.23
N LEU A 378 8.72 4.14 10.16
CA LEU A 378 9.91 4.91 10.42
C LEU A 378 10.74 4.96 9.13
N VAL A 379 11.43 6.05 8.87
CA VAL A 379 12.36 6.18 7.72
C VAL A 379 13.76 6.36 8.25
N LEU A 380 14.61 5.35 8.03
CA LEU A 380 15.99 5.29 8.47
C LEU A 380 16.93 5.73 7.35
N GLY A 381 17.97 6.46 7.69
CA GLY A 381 18.98 6.90 6.74
C GLY A 381 18.53 8.04 5.83
N LEU A 382 17.63 8.89 6.32
CA LEU A 382 17.36 10.16 5.64
C LEU A 382 18.66 10.96 5.47
N PRO A 383 18.83 11.72 4.37
CA PRO A 383 20.02 12.52 4.19
C PRO A 383 20.34 13.37 5.42
N GLU A 384 21.61 13.36 5.81
CA GLU A 384 22.14 14.10 6.99
C GLU A 384 21.65 13.59 8.34
N GLU A 385 21.02 12.42 8.43
CA GLU A 385 20.71 11.76 9.70
C GLU A 385 22.01 11.33 10.42
N THR A 386 22.07 11.58 11.72
CA THR A 386 23.22 11.25 12.56
C THR A 386 22.83 10.19 13.60
N ALA A 387 23.82 9.57 14.25
CA ALA A 387 23.59 8.63 15.35
C ALA A 387 22.67 9.20 16.44
N GLU A 388 22.84 10.50 16.81
CA GLU A 388 21.99 11.16 17.80
C GLU A 388 20.52 11.25 17.36
N ASP A 389 20.25 11.44 16.06
CA ASP A 389 18.87 11.46 15.53
C ASP A 389 18.22 10.07 15.60
N VAL A 390 19.01 9.02 15.34
CA VAL A 390 18.55 7.63 15.47
C VAL A 390 18.28 7.29 16.93
N ILE A 391 19.14 7.72 17.87
CA ILE A 391 18.93 7.53 19.30
C ILE A 391 17.61 8.17 19.74
N LYS A 392 17.31 9.42 19.33
CA LYS A 392 16.02 10.07 19.62
C LYS A 392 14.82 9.29 19.09
N THR A 393 14.99 8.66 17.92
CA THR A 393 13.94 7.79 17.36
C THR A 393 13.79 6.51 18.19
N THR A 394 14.89 5.94 18.65
CA THR A 394 14.91 4.76 19.53
C THR A 394 14.20 5.06 20.86
N GLU A 395 14.53 6.17 21.53
CA GLU A 395 13.87 6.63 22.77
C GLU A 395 12.36 6.81 22.58
N LEU A 396 11.94 7.37 21.44
CA LEU A 396 10.52 7.50 21.12
C LEU A 396 9.87 6.12 20.98
N VAL A 397 10.47 5.18 20.23
CA VAL A 397 9.92 3.82 20.07
C VAL A 397 9.87 3.08 21.41
N GLU A 398 10.88 3.23 22.27
CA GLU A 398 10.88 2.66 23.62
C GLU A 398 9.68 3.14 24.44
N SER A 399 9.32 4.42 24.35
CA SER A 399 8.15 4.98 25.05
C SER A 399 6.81 4.42 24.57
N LEU A 400 6.80 3.77 23.40
CA LEU A 400 5.59 3.21 22.79
C LEU A 400 5.44 1.69 23.01
N MET A 401 6.40 1.04 23.68
CA MET A 401 6.48 -0.44 23.78
C MET A 401 5.28 -1.13 24.41
N GLU A 402 4.45 -0.41 25.15
CA GLU A 402 3.26 -0.96 25.81
C GLU A 402 1.99 -0.92 24.94
N TYR A 403 1.99 -0.09 23.88
CA TYR A 403 0.82 0.08 23.03
C TYR A 403 0.82 -0.92 21.89
N THR A 404 -0.32 -1.58 21.65
CA THR A 404 -0.45 -2.56 20.57
C THR A 404 -0.45 -1.88 19.21
N GLY A 405 0.41 -2.37 18.31
CA GLY A 405 0.55 -1.87 16.95
C GLY A 405 1.58 -2.66 16.15
N LEU A 406 1.92 -2.14 15.00
CA LEU A 406 3.04 -2.63 14.19
C LEU A 406 4.01 -1.47 13.91
N MET A 407 5.31 -1.75 14.00
CA MET A 407 6.37 -0.78 13.74
C MET A 407 7.23 -1.24 12.57
N LEU A 408 7.30 -0.44 11.51
CA LEU A 408 7.99 -0.76 10.26
C LEU A 408 9.18 0.19 10.07
N PRO A 409 10.40 -0.23 10.39
CA PRO A 409 11.60 0.53 10.03
C PRO A 409 11.88 0.36 8.55
N LEU A 410 11.81 1.42 7.75
CA LEU A 410 12.04 1.40 6.31
C LEU A 410 13.31 2.20 5.99
N PHE A 411 14.20 1.63 5.17
CA PHE A 411 15.37 2.35 4.70
C PHE A 411 14.98 3.39 3.64
N PHE A 412 15.54 4.58 3.74
CA PHE A 412 15.29 5.64 2.80
C PHE A 412 15.61 5.18 1.36
N THR A 413 14.58 5.16 0.53
CA THR A 413 14.68 4.85 -0.90
C THR A 413 14.43 6.09 -1.71
N THR A 414 15.28 6.32 -2.71
CA THR A 414 15.16 7.46 -3.60
C THR A 414 14.04 7.23 -4.62
N ILE A 415 13.04 8.10 -4.62
CA ILE A 415 11.97 8.13 -5.61
C ILE A 415 12.15 9.38 -6.49
N ALA A 416 12.25 9.18 -7.80
CA ALA A 416 12.68 10.19 -8.75
C ALA A 416 11.82 11.48 -8.78
N ASP A 417 10.52 11.38 -8.52
CA ASP A 417 9.57 12.50 -8.54
C ASP A 417 9.41 13.20 -7.18
N THR A 418 10.33 12.97 -6.23
CA THR A 418 10.36 13.63 -4.93
C THR A 418 11.46 14.69 -4.84
N LYS A 419 11.40 15.53 -3.81
CA LYS A 419 12.46 16.53 -3.57
C LYS A 419 13.83 15.91 -3.28
N LEU A 420 13.86 14.66 -2.81
CA LEU A 420 15.08 13.89 -2.56
C LEU A 420 15.42 12.93 -3.71
N GLY A 421 14.75 13.03 -4.86
CA GLY A 421 14.90 12.14 -6.00
C GLY A 421 16.30 12.06 -6.63
N GLY A 422 17.16 13.05 -6.36
CA GLY A 422 18.57 13.04 -6.81
C GLY A 422 19.56 12.57 -5.74
N ARG A 423 19.12 12.17 -4.55
CA ARG A 423 20.00 11.74 -3.46
C ARG A 423 20.30 10.24 -3.56
N LYS A 424 21.41 9.81 -2.95
CA LYS A 424 21.70 8.39 -2.78
C LYS A 424 20.70 7.79 -1.78
N GLY A 425 20.09 6.66 -2.12
CA GLY A 425 19.30 5.87 -1.17
C GLY A 425 20.20 5.29 -0.07
N PHE A 426 19.62 5.05 1.10
CA PHE A 426 20.31 4.44 2.23
C PHE A 426 20.48 2.94 2.00
N SER A 427 21.61 2.38 2.41
CA SER A 427 21.92 0.96 2.27
C SER A 427 22.49 0.40 3.58
N ARG A 428 22.59 -0.92 3.64
CA ARG A 428 23.18 -1.62 4.79
C ARG A 428 24.59 -1.15 5.13
N GLU A 429 25.38 -0.85 4.10
CA GLU A 429 26.77 -0.40 4.24
C GLU A 429 26.86 1.00 4.84
N ASP A 430 25.79 1.79 4.73
CA ASP A 430 25.68 3.12 5.31
C ASP A 430 25.17 3.08 6.77
N ALA A 431 24.68 1.91 7.24
CA ALA A 431 24.02 1.79 8.53
C ALA A 431 25.01 1.82 9.71
N LEU A 432 24.74 2.71 10.65
CA LEU A 432 25.43 2.82 11.93
C LEU A 432 24.92 1.75 12.92
N PRO A 433 25.67 1.45 14.00
CA PRO A 433 25.19 0.56 15.07
C PRO A 433 23.81 0.94 15.61
N GLU A 434 23.53 2.24 15.75
CA GLU A 434 22.26 2.77 16.26
C GLU A 434 21.08 2.42 15.34
N HIS A 435 21.28 2.39 14.02
CA HIS A 435 20.25 1.95 13.07
C HIS A 435 19.87 0.49 13.34
N TRP A 436 20.87 -0.40 13.54
CA TRP A 436 20.60 -1.80 13.86
C TRP A 436 19.92 -1.97 15.21
N GLN A 437 20.28 -1.16 16.20
CA GLN A 437 19.60 -1.14 17.51
C GLN A 437 18.13 -0.78 17.36
N LEU A 438 17.81 0.26 16.57
CA LEU A 438 16.44 0.68 16.30
C LEU A 438 15.66 -0.41 15.54
N VAL A 439 16.24 -1.03 14.50
CA VAL A 439 15.61 -2.16 13.78
C VAL A 439 15.34 -3.32 14.72
N GLY A 440 16.32 -3.66 15.58
CA GLY A 440 16.16 -4.71 16.60
C GLY A 440 15.06 -4.40 17.62
N LEU A 441 14.90 -3.14 18.02
CA LEU A 441 13.83 -2.69 18.90
C LEU A 441 12.46 -2.76 18.21
N CYS A 442 12.36 -2.33 16.95
CA CYS A 442 11.13 -2.46 16.17
C CYS A 442 10.71 -3.94 16.00
N LEU A 443 11.66 -4.83 15.78
CA LEU A 443 11.39 -6.26 15.71
C LEU A 443 10.90 -6.80 17.06
N GLU A 444 11.50 -6.39 18.18
CA GLU A 444 11.03 -6.73 19.52
C GLU A 444 9.60 -6.24 19.77
N TYR A 445 9.30 -4.99 19.40
CA TYR A 445 7.96 -4.42 19.46
C TYR A 445 6.95 -5.29 18.71
N ASN A 446 7.26 -5.63 17.47
CA ASN A 446 6.38 -6.43 16.62
C ASN A 446 6.16 -7.85 17.18
N LEU A 447 7.21 -8.51 17.65
CA LEU A 447 7.10 -9.85 18.26
C LEU A 447 6.29 -9.83 19.56
N ARG A 448 6.44 -8.80 20.40
CA ARG A 448 5.66 -8.62 21.63
C ARG A 448 4.17 -8.57 21.35
N HIS A 449 3.77 -7.86 20.30
CA HIS A 449 2.36 -7.64 19.95
C HIS A 449 1.78 -8.67 18.97
N LEU A 450 2.61 -9.55 18.40
CA LEU A 450 2.21 -10.49 17.33
C LEU A 450 1.00 -11.37 17.68
N LYS A 451 0.92 -11.84 18.93
CA LYS A 451 -0.22 -12.67 19.39
C LYS A 451 -1.53 -11.89 19.42
N GLU A 452 -1.47 -10.64 19.89
CA GLU A 452 -2.64 -9.76 19.96
C GLU A 452 -3.05 -9.32 18.56
N LEU A 453 -2.11 -8.96 17.70
CA LEU A 453 -2.36 -8.68 16.28
C LEU A 453 -3.06 -9.85 15.60
N HIS A 454 -2.55 -11.09 15.80
CA HIS A 454 -3.18 -12.27 15.24
C HIS A 454 -4.62 -12.46 15.77
N ARG A 455 -4.88 -12.21 17.05
CA ARG A 455 -6.22 -12.30 17.66
C ARG A 455 -7.18 -11.29 17.02
N LEU A 456 -6.75 -10.02 16.87
CA LEU A 456 -7.56 -8.94 16.32
C LEU A 456 -7.91 -9.17 14.84
N TYR A 457 -6.92 -9.57 14.03
CA TYR A 457 -7.14 -9.80 12.60
C TYR A 457 -7.84 -11.12 12.27
N ARG A 458 -7.79 -12.10 13.16
CA ARG A 458 -8.39 -13.43 12.92
C ARG A 458 -9.88 -13.36 12.53
N GLU A 459 -10.65 -12.48 13.15
CA GLU A 459 -12.08 -12.35 12.89
C GLU A 459 -12.41 -11.69 11.55
N ARG A 460 -11.43 -10.97 10.98
CA ARG A 460 -11.53 -10.31 9.68
C ARG A 460 -11.06 -11.19 8.53
N MET A 461 -10.17 -12.13 8.82
CA MET A 461 -9.64 -13.04 7.80
C MET A 461 -10.72 -14.01 7.31
N THR A 462 -10.79 -14.18 6.01
CA THR A 462 -11.62 -15.20 5.34
C THR A 462 -10.94 -16.58 5.31
N ALA A 463 -9.86 -16.74 6.08
CA ALA A 463 -9.04 -17.94 6.14
C ALA A 463 -9.73 -19.08 6.88
N GLY A 464 -9.59 -20.30 6.37
CA GLY A 464 -10.06 -21.51 7.05
C GLY A 464 -9.18 -21.92 8.26
N PRO A 465 -9.66 -22.86 9.11
CA PRO A 465 -8.94 -23.30 10.32
C PRO A 465 -7.49 -23.75 10.06
N ALA A 466 -7.24 -24.41 8.94
CA ALA A 466 -5.90 -24.88 8.56
C ALA A 466 -4.92 -23.73 8.31
N VAL A 467 -5.37 -22.63 7.69
CA VAL A 467 -4.56 -21.43 7.49
C VAL A 467 -4.25 -20.75 8.81
N HIS A 468 -5.25 -20.62 9.70
CA HIS A 468 -5.02 -20.07 11.04
C HIS A 468 -4.03 -20.91 11.87
N ALA A 469 -4.12 -22.25 11.78
CA ALA A 469 -3.16 -23.14 12.44
C ALA A 469 -1.74 -22.98 11.87
N ALA A 470 -1.60 -22.88 10.54
CA ALA A 470 -0.33 -22.64 9.88
C ALA A 470 0.26 -21.28 10.30
N LEU A 471 -0.53 -20.21 10.31
CA LEU A 471 -0.08 -18.88 10.73
C LEU A 471 0.37 -18.88 12.20
N LYS A 472 -0.31 -19.61 13.10
CA LYS A 472 0.16 -19.78 14.48
C LYS A 472 1.51 -20.49 14.56
N GLY A 473 1.70 -21.56 13.77
CA GLY A 473 2.97 -22.27 13.69
C GLY A 473 4.10 -21.36 13.16
N ILE A 474 3.81 -20.56 12.13
CA ILE A 474 4.75 -19.61 11.56
C ILE A 474 5.10 -18.51 12.57
N ASN A 475 4.13 -17.98 13.32
CA ASN A 475 4.40 -16.99 14.36
C ASN A 475 5.33 -17.55 15.44
N LEU A 476 5.15 -18.81 15.85
CA LEU A 476 6.04 -19.48 16.80
C LEU A 476 7.46 -19.66 16.22
N MET A 477 7.55 -20.07 14.97
CA MET A 477 8.85 -20.21 14.28
C MET A 477 9.53 -18.85 14.07
N ALA A 478 8.76 -17.83 13.70
CA ALA A 478 9.27 -16.46 13.56
C ALA A 478 9.87 -15.95 14.86
N ASP A 479 9.18 -16.15 15.99
CA ASP A 479 9.69 -15.78 17.31
C ASP A 479 11.05 -16.46 17.59
N LEU A 480 11.15 -17.76 17.36
CA LEU A 480 12.39 -18.52 17.57
C LEU A 480 13.53 -18.11 16.62
N MET A 481 13.23 -17.93 15.34
CA MET A 481 14.23 -17.59 14.33
C MET A 481 14.68 -16.13 14.45
N LEU A 482 13.74 -15.20 14.61
CA LEU A 482 14.03 -13.78 14.63
C LEU A 482 14.65 -13.33 15.95
N SER A 483 14.42 -14.04 17.05
CA SER A 483 15.04 -13.74 18.35
C SER A 483 16.57 -13.70 18.30
N LYS A 484 17.20 -14.53 17.47
CA LYS A 484 18.66 -14.53 17.29
C LYS A 484 19.15 -13.25 16.61
N TYR A 485 18.48 -12.86 15.53
CA TYR A 485 18.80 -11.65 14.77
C TYR A 485 18.53 -10.40 15.61
N MET A 486 17.39 -10.35 16.29
CA MET A 486 17.04 -9.27 17.23
C MET A 486 18.12 -9.04 18.29
N LYS A 487 18.64 -10.14 18.92
CA LYS A 487 19.70 -10.02 19.94
C LYS A 487 20.99 -9.44 19.38
N ARG A 488 21.36 -9.74 18.13
CA ARG A 488 22.53 -9.15 17.47
C ARG A 488 22.30 -7.66 17.19
N MET A 489 21.18 -7.35 16.54
CA MET A 489 20.82 -5.99 16.19
C MET A 489 20.72 -5.06 17.41
N LYS A 490 20.18 -5.54 18.53
CA LYS A 490 20.18 -4.78 19.81
C LYS A 490 21.58 -4.47 20.35
N ARG A 491 22.62 -5.18 19.90
CA ARG A 491 24.03 -4.83 20.18
C ARG A 491 24.65 -3.89 19.14
N GLY A 492 23.88 -3.41 18.19
CA GLY A 492 24.36 -2.59 17.08
C GLY A 492 25.06 -3.38 15.97
N GLU A 493 24.87 -4.69 15.93
CA GLU A 493 25.45 -5.56 14.92
C GLU A 493 24.41 -5.87 13.82
N PRO A 494 24.81 -5.93 12.55
CA PRO A 494 23.91 -6.39 11.49
C PRO A 494 23.42 -7.82 11.76
N PRO A 495 22.24 -8.22 11.21
CA PRO A 495 21.65 -9.54 11.47
C PRO A 495 22.52 -10.72 11.00
N ASN A 496 23.33 -10.55 9.95
CA ASN A 496 24.23 -11.59 9.37
C ASN A 496 25.67 -11.14 9.33
#